data_2e6c16b56386b7c6c71911f4a4583394
#
_entry.id   2e6c16b56386b7c6c71911f4a4583394
#
_cell.length_a   1.000
_cell.length_b   1.000
_cell.length_c   1.000
_cell.angle_alpha   90.00
_cell.angle_beta   90.00
_cell.angle_gamma   90.00
#
_symmetry.space_group_name_H-M   'P 1'
#
loop_
_entity.id
_entity.type
_entity.pdbx_description
1 polymer ?
#
loop_
_entity_poly.entity_id
_entity_poly.type
_entity_poly.pdbx_seq_one_letter_code
_entity_poly.pdbx_strand_id
1 'polypeptide(L)'
;MHKSRLAAFVIDINSDDLNQAKQFWSKTLGQDCKEYDSTNFSPINTPDNQPQIWLHLVNHPSRIHLDIETDDIDAEVDRLKKLGATVFEKKEKWVVMEAPTGHRFCVVNPQRDDFDTSNQVNCWN
;
A
#
# COMPACT_ATOMS: atom_id res chain seq x y z
N MET A 1 16.64 -0.32 15.66
CA MET A 1 15.23 0.07 15.86
C MET A 1 14.70 0.67 14.58
N HIS A 2 13.50 0.31 14.20
CA HIS A 2 12.82 0.89 13.05
C HIS A 2 11.33 1.02 13.34
N LYS A 3 10.62 1.71 12.45
CA LYS A 3 9.18 1.96 12.60
C LYS A 3 8.42 1.44 11.40
N SER A 4 7.18 1.01 11.61
CA SER A 4 6.27 0.65 10.52
C SER A 4 4.81 0.74 10.94
N ARG A 5 3.94 0.88 9.94
CA ARG A 5 2.48 0.80 10.11
C ARG A 5 1.80 0.54 8.78
N LEU A 6 0.51 0.25 8.83
CA LEU A 6 -0.33 0.21 7.63
C LEU A 6 -0.39 1.60 6.99
N ALA A 7 0.00 1.70 5.73
CA ALA A 7 -0.06 2.94 4.96
C ALA A 7 -1.34 3.02 4.14
N ALA A 8 -1.67 1.95 3.41
CA ALA A 8 -2.70 2.00 2.40
C ALA A 8 -3.34 0.65 2.14
N PHE A 9 -4.58 0.70 1.70
CA PHE A 9 -5.24 -0.38 0.97
C PHE A 9 -5.12 -0.04 -0.52
N VAL A 10 -4.59 -0.95 -1.31
CA VAL A 10 -4.42 -0.77 -2.74
C VAL A 10 -5.39 -1.69 -3.47
N ILE A 11 -6.26 -1.10 -4.26
CA ILE A 11 -7.22 -1.84 -5.07
C ILE A 11 -6.57 -2.07 -6.43
N ASP A 12 -6.12 -3.30 -6.66
CA ASP A 12 -5.52 -3.72 -7.91
C ASP A 12 -6.62 -4.03 -8.92
N ILE A 13 -6.52 -3.42 -10.09
CA ILE A 13 -7.57 -3.45 -11.10
C ILE A 13 -6.99 -3.99 -12.41
N ASN A 14 -7.52 -5.12 -12.86
CA ASN A 14 -7.18 -5.68 -14.17
C ASN A 14 -8.16 -5.14 -15.21
N SER A 15 -7.73 -4.10 -15.92
CA SER A 15 -8.52 -3.40 -16.94
C SER A 15 -7.57 -2.70 -17.91
N ASP A 16 -8.11 -2.14 -18.99
CA ASP A 16 -7.33 -1.39 -19.97
C ASP A 16 -6.90 -0.02 -19.41
N ASP A 17 -7.73 0.58 -18.55
CA ASP A 17 -7.44 1.85 -17.91
C ASP A 17 -8.16 1.95 -16.56
N LEU A 18 -7.95 3.07 -15.85
CA LEU A 18 -8.54 3.29 -14.52
C LEU A 18 -9.87 4.06 -14.54
N ASN A 19 -10.40 4.43 -15.69
CA ASN A 19 -11.53 5.36 -15.77
C ASN A 19 -12.78 4.81 -15.08
N GLN A 20 -13.15 3.57 -15.36
CA GLN A 20 -14.32 2.92 -14.76
C GLN A 20 -14.11 2.73 -13.24
N ALA A 21 -12.91 2.32 -12.85
CA ALA A 21 -12.57 2.10 -11.44
C ALA A 21 -12.63 3.41 -10.64
N LYS A 22 -12.11 4.50 -11.20
CA LYS A 22 -12.19 5.81 -10.56
C LYS A 22 -13.63 6.21 -10.31
N GLN A 23 -14.49 6.02 -11.31
CA GLN A 23 -15.89 6.37 -11.20
C GLN A 23 -16.60 5.52 -10.14
N PHE A 24 -16.41 4.22 -10.20
CA PHE A 24 -17.07 3.29 -9.27
C PHE A 24 -16.61 3.53 -7.82
N TRP A 25 -15.30 3.53 -7.59
CA TRP A 25 -14.76 3.58 -6.25
C TRP A 25 -14.92 4.94 -5.58
N SER A 26 -14.77 6.03 -6.34
CA SER A 26 -15.01 7.37 -5.78
C SER A 26 -16.46 7.54 -5.32
N LYS A 27 -17.40 7.05 -6.10
CA LYS A 27 -18.83 7.11 -5.75
C LYS A 27 -19.19 6.14 -4.62
N THR A 28 -18.63 4.94 -4.65
CA THR A 28 -18.85 3.94 -3.61
C THR A 28 -18.39 4.43 -2.24
N LEU A 29 -17.22 5.07 -2.19
CA LEU A 29 -16.63 5.54 -0.94
C LEU A 29 -17.05 6.96 -0.57
N GLY A 30 -17.68 7.69 -1.49
CA GLY A 30 -18.04 9.08 -1.26
C GLY A 30 -16.82 10.02 -1.20
N GLN A 31 -15.71 9.65 -1.86
CA GLN A 31 -14.44 10.38 -1.83
C GLN A 31 -13.93 10.55 -3.24
N ASP A 32 -13.55 11.77 -3.61
CA ASP A 32 -13.04 12.05 -4.94
C ASP A 32 -11.64 11.47 -5.15
N CYS A 33 -11.30 11.17 -6.40
CA CYS A 33 -9.93 10.85 -6.76
C CYS A 33 -9.09 12.12 -6.72
N LYS A 34 -7.88 12.03 -6.16
CA LYS A 34 -6.90 13.12 -6.22
C LYS A 34 -6.23 13.11 -7.59
N GLU A 35 -5.84 14.27 -8.08
CA GLU A 35 -4.97 14.35 -9.24
C GLU A 35 -3.61 13.72 -8.91
N TYR A 36 -3.11 12.94 -9.86
CA TYR A 36 -1.83 12.26 -9.70
C TYR A 36 -1.21 12.06 -11.08
N ASP A 37 0.11 12.25 -11.16
CA ASP A 37 0.83 12.19 -12.42
C ASP A 37 1.18 10.74 -12.77
N SER A 38 0.16 9.93 -13.06
CA SER A 38 0.33 8.55 -13.47
C SER A 38 -0.95 8.04 -14.12
N THR A 39 -0.81 7.19 -15.14
CA THR A 39 -1.92 6.45 -15.73
C THR A 39 -2.17 5.12 -15.04
N ASN A 40 -1.21 4.64 -14.21
CA ASN A 40 -1.28 3.34 -13.54
C ASN A 40 -1.74 3.43 -12.10
N PHE A 41 -1.69 4.61 -11.49
CA PHE A 41 -2.05 4.82 -10.09
C PHE A 41 -3.00 6.00 -9.96
N SER A 42 -3.96 5.88 -9.06
CA SER A 42 -4.84 6.99 -8.70
C SER A 42 -5.17 6.93 -7.21
N PRO A 43 -4.71 7.91 -6.41
CA PRO A 43 -5.10 7.97 -5.01
C PRO A 43 -6.52 8.51 -4.87
N ILE A 44 -7.22 7.99 -3.86
CA ILE A 44 -8.53 8.50 -3.44
C ILE A 44 -8.33 9.46 -2.26
N ASN A 45 -9.11 10.53 -2.23
CA ASN A 45 -8.98 11.56 -1.21
C ASN A 45 -9.60 11.10 0.12
N THR A 46 -8.89 10.23 0.86
CA THR A 46 -9.33 9.74 2.18
C THR A 46 -8.96 10.72 3.29
N PRO A 47 -9.71 10.73 4.41
CA PRO A 47 -9.34 11.54 5.57
C PRO A 47 -7.95 11.20 6.11
N ASP A 48 -7.25 12.21 6.65
CA ASP A 48 -5.87 12.05 7.13
C ASP A 48 -5.74 11.04 8.28
N ASN A 49 -6.80 10.82 9.05
CA ASN A 49 -6.79 9.87 10.17
C ASN A 49 -7.10 8.43 9.74
N GLN A 50 -7.18 8.16 8.45
CA GLN A 50 -7.42 6.83 7.90
C GLN A 50 -6.25 6.42 7.00
N PRO A 51 -6.03 5.10 6.81
CA PRO A 51 -5.10 4.65 5.78
C PRO A 51 -5.51 5.18 4.41
N GLN A 52 -4.52 5.38 3.55
CA GLN A 52 -4.78 5.79 2.17
C GLN A 52 -5.48 4.68 1.39
N ILE A 53 -6.18 5.04 0.33
CA ILE A 53 -6.71 4.11 -0.65
C ILE A 53 -6.17 4.51 -2.01
N TRP A 54 -5.57 3.55 -2.70
CA TRP A 54 -5.02 3.73 -4.03
C TRP A 54 -5.68 2.78 -5.01
N LEU A 55 -5.94 3.25 -6.21
CA LEU A 55 -6.29 2.41 -7.35
C LEU A 55 -5.01 2.13 -8.13
N HIS A 56 -4.80 0.89 -8.53
CA HIS A 56 -3.58 0.46 -9.23
C HIS A 56 -3.94 -0.43 -10.41
N LEU A 57 -3.54 -0.01 -11.60
CA LEU A 57 -3.75 -0.79 -12.83
C LEU A 57 -2.74 -1.92 -12.88
N VAL A 58 -3.22 -3.17 -13.02
CA VAL A 58 -2.38 -4.37 -13.01
C VAL A 58 -2.75 -5.31 -14.15
N ASN A 59 -1.85 -6.27 -14.41
CA ASN A 59 -2.06 -7.30 -15.44
C ASN A 59 -2.36 -8.68 -14.89
N HIS A 60 -2.54 -8.80 -13.57
CA HIS A 60 -2.99 -10.03 -12.92
C HIS A 60 -4.46 -9.88 -12.50
N PRO A 61 -5.14 -10.94 -12.02
CA PRO A 61 -6.52 -10.80 -11.55
C PRO A 61 -6.69 -9.72 -10.49
N SER A 62 -7.81 -9.01 -10.55
CA SER A 62 -8.14 -7.94 -9.60
C SER A 62 -8.16 -8.47 -8.17
N ARG A 63 -7.57 -7.71 -7.25
CA ARG A 63 -7.50 -8.04 -5.82
C ARG A 63 -7.17 -6.79 -5.03
N ILE A 64 -7.20 -6.89 -3.71
CA ILE A 64 -6.77 -5.81 -2.81
C ILE A 64 -5.52 -6.27 -2.09
N HIS A 65 -4.51 -5.41 -1.99
CA HIS A 65 -3.34 -5.68 -1.16
C HIS A 65 -3.09 -4.53 -0.20
N LEU A 66 -2.32 -4.80 0.84
CA LEU A 66 -1.92 -3.81 1.83
C LEU A 66 -0.53 -3.29 1.50
N ASP A 67 -0.31 -1.99 1.74
CA ASP A 67 1.02 -1.41 1.80
C ASP A 67 1.37 -1.13 3.26
N ILE A 68 2.53 -1.60 3.68
CA ILE A 68 3.11 -1.35 5.00
C ILE A 68 4.23 -0.34 4.80
N GLU A 69 4.10 0.84 5.38
CA GLU A 69 5.16 1.85 5.30
C GLU A 69 6.16 1.69 6.44
N THR A 70 7.41 1.96 6.13
CA THR A 70 8.51 1.81 7.09
C THR A 70 9.63 2.80 6.77
N ASP A 71 10.38 3.17 7.80
CA ASP A 71 11.60 3.97 7.64
C ASP A 71 12.84 3.13 7.34
N ASP A 72 12.71 1.79 7.35
CA ASP A 72 13.80 0.86 7.05
C ASP A 72 13.24 -0.42 6.43
N ILE A 73 13.23 -0.47 5.10
CA ILE A 73 12.64 -1.59 4.36
C ILE A 73 13.34 -2.91 4.72
N ASP A 74 14.67 -2.94 4.77
CA ASP A 74 15.40 -4.18 5.05
C ASP A 74 15.07 -4.71 6.44
N ALA A 75 15.02 -3.84 7.45
CA ALA A 75 14.69 -4.24 8.82
C ALA A 75 13.25 -4.73 8.92
N GLU A 76 12.32 -4.08 8.23
CA GLU A 76 10.92 -4.51 8.23
C GLU A 76 10.74 -5.85 7.51
N VAL A 77 11.40 -6.05 6.38
CA VAL A 77 11.38 -7.34 5.69
C VAL A 77 11.90 -8.45 6.60
N ASP A 78 13.02 -8.21 7.31
CA ASP A 78 13.57 -9.19 8.24
C ASP A 78 12.59 -9.51 9.38
N ARG A 79 11.95 -8.50 9.92
CA ARG A 79 10.92 -8.69 10.97
C ARG A 79 9.77 -9.57 10.46
N LEU A 80 9.29 -9.29 9.25
CA LEU A 80 8.17 -10.02 8.66
C LEU A 80 8.54 -11.46 8.29
N LYS A 81 9.79 -11.69 7.85
CA LYS A 81 10.29 -13.05 7.61
C LYS A 81 10.25 -13.89 8.88
N LYS A 82 10.60 -13.32 10.02
CA LYS A 82 10.53 -14.00 11.32
C LYS A 82 9.10 -14.35 11.70
N LEU A 83 8.12 -13.63 11.17
CA LEU A 83 6.70 -13.92 11.37
C LEU A 83 6.15 -14.93 10.35
N GLY A 84 6.99 -15.40 9.42
CA GLY A 84 6.61 -16.42 8.44
C GLY A 84 6.35 -15.92 7.03
N ALA A 85 6.52 -14.63 6.78
CA ALA A 85 6.40 -14.10 5.42
C ALA A 85 7.64 -14.42 4.58
N THR A 86 7.47 -14.44 3.27
CA THR A 86 8.57 -14.62 2.31
C THR A 86 8.60 -13.46 1.32
N VAL A 87 9.77 -13.19 0.76
CA VAL A 87 9.90 -12.20 -0.32
C VAL A 87 9.42 -12.84 -1.61
N PHE A 88 8.43 -12.21 -2.24
CA PHE A 88 7.97 -12.62 -3.56
C PHE A 88 8.78 -11.95 -4.66
N GLU A 89 8.96 -10.63 -4.57
CA GLU A 89 9.71 -9.88 -5.58
C GLU A 89 10.28 -8.61 -4.97
N LYS A 90 11.58 -8.38 -5.18
CA LYS A 90 12.23 -7.17 -4.72
C LYS A 90 12.27 -6.16 -5.86
N LYS A 91 11.55 -5.05 -5.71
CA LYS A 91 11.56 -3.92 -6.65
C LYS A 91 12.64 -2.93 -6.24
N GLU A 92 12.86 -1.90 -7.07
CA GLU A 92 13.85 -0.87 -6.77
C GLU A 92 13.54 -0.09 -5.49
N LYS A 93 12.26 0.28 -5.28
CA LYS A 93 11.84 1.15 -4.18
C LYS A 93 10.91 0.49 -3.17
N TRP A 94 10.50 -0.75 -3.40
CA TRP A 94 9.65 -1.48 -2.47
C TRP A 94 9.86 -2.98 -2.62
N VAL A 95 9.32 -3.74 -1.68
CA VAL A 95 9.41 -5.21 -1.70
C VAL A 95 8.02 -5.79 -1.66
N VAL A 96 7.71 -6.68 -2.60
CA VAL A 96 6.48 -7.47 -2.58
C VAL A 96 6.72 -8.71 -1.76
N MET A 97 5.89 -8.94 -0.76
CA MET A 97 5.98 -10.08 0.13
C MET A 97 4.74 -10.98 0.03
N GLU A 98 4.90 -12.22 0.47
CA GLU A 98 3.79 -13.14 0.61
C GLU A 98 3.68 -13.56 2.08
N ALA A 99 2.49 -13.34 2.64
CA ALA A 99 2.17 -13.73 4.01
C ALA A 99 2.01 -15.26 4.12
N PRO A 100 2.14 -15.85 5.33
CA PRO A 100 1.86 -17.28 5.54
C PRO A 100 0.46 -17.69 5.08
N THR A 101 -0.46 -16.74 5.04
CA THR A 101 -1.84 -16.93 4.59
C THR A 101 -2.00 -16.92 3.07
N GLY A 102 -0.92 -16.70 2.32
CA GLY A 102 -0.94 -16.63 0.86
C GLY A 102 -1.23 -15.25 0.29
N HIS A 103 -1.51 -14.26 1.13
CA HIS A 103 -1.79 -12.90 0.66
C HIS A 103 -0.50 -12.17 0.29
N ARG A 104 -0.54 -11.47 -0.85
CA ARG A 104 0.54 -10.57 -1.26
C ARG A 104 0.33 -9.21 -0.62
N PHE A 105 1.43 -8.59 -0.21
CA PHE A 105 1.43 -7.23 0.33
C PHE A 105 2.78 -6.59 0.04
N CYS A 106 2.87 -5.27 0.19
CA CYS A 106 4.09 -4.54 -0.13
C CYS A 106 4.65 -3.84 1.10
N VAL A 107 5.97 -3.81 1.19
CA VAL A 107 6.72 -3.01 2.16
C VAL A 107 7.28 -1.81 1.39
N VAL A 108 6.91 -0.60 1.81
CA VAL A 108 7.17 0.63 1.08
C VAL A 108 7.80 1.69 1.98
N ASN A 109 8.42 2.68 1.37
CA ASN A 109 8.87 3.87 2.09
C ASN A 109 7.67 4.66 2.62
N PRO A 110 7.86 5.57 3.60
CA PRO A 110 6.75 6.33 4.15
C PRO A 110 5.92 7.03 3.08
N GLN A 111 4.61 6.85 3.15
CA GLN A 111 3.63 7.39 2.19
C GLN A 111 2.74 8.46 2.82
N ARG A 112 2.44 8.31 4.12
CA ARG A 112 1.56 9.23 4.85
C ARG A 112 2.40 10.31 5.51
N ASP A 113 1.94 11.56 5.39
CA ASP A 113 2.72 12.74 5.80
C ASP A 113 3.07 12.76 7.29
N ASP A 114 2.27 12.13 8.14
CA ASP A 114 2.47 12.10 9.59
C ASP A 114 3.27 10.90 10.09
N PHE A 115 3.93 10.16 9.20
CA PHE A 115 4.70 8.96 9.60
C PHE A 115 5.71 9.27 10.73
N ASP A 116 6.42 10.37 10.63
CA ASP A 116 7.48 10.72 11.61
C ASP A 116 6.92 11.27 12.92
N THR A 117 5.70 11.81 12.92
CA THR A 117 5.15 12.56 14.06
C THR A 117 4.01 11.84 14.77
N SER A 118 3.37 10.86 14.11
CA SER A 118 2.23 10.15 14.69
C SER A 118 2.67 9.18 15.79
N ASN A 119 1.91 9.14 16.87
CA ASN A 119 2.08 8.12 17.92
C ASN A 119 1.41 6.79 17.56
N GLN A 120 0.81 6.69 16.38
CA GLN A 120 0.17 5.48 15.88
C GLN A 120 1.14 4.61 15.05
N VAL A 121 2.38 5.03 14.88
CA VAL A 121 3.41 4.25 14.18
C VAL A 121 4.07 3.30 15.17
N ASN A 122 4.14 2.02 14.82
CA ASN A 122 4.79 1.02 15.67
C ASN A 122 6.30 1.22 15.66
N CYS A 123 6.92 1.07 16.82
CA CYS A 123 8.39 1.07 16.96
C CYS A 123 8.85 -0.35 17.28
N TRP A 124 9.81 -0.83 16.52
CA TRP A 124 10.35 -2.20 16.67
C TRP A 124 11.82 -2.15 17.08
N ASN A 125 12.16 -2.97 18.03
CA ASN A 125 13.55 -3.10 18.49
C ASN A 125 14.24 -4.33 17.92
#